data_46950b5cce1cc9ab7ede820b181dceb8
#
_entry.id   46950b5cce1cc9ab7ede820b181dceb8
#
_cell.length_a   1.000
_cell.length_b   1.000
_cell.length_c   1.000
_cell.angle_alpha   90.00
_cell.angle_beta   90.00
_cell.angle_gamma   90.00
#
_symmetry.space_group_name_H-M   'P 1'
#
loop_
_entity.id
_entity.type
_entity.pdbx_description
1 polymer ?
#
loop_
_entity_poly.entity_id
_entity_poly.type
_entity_poly.pdbx_seq_one_letter_code
_entity_poly.pdbx_strand_id
1 'polypeptide(L)'
;MVNRIYVEKKQGLRHEAQGLRHDIRHILLIKNLTDVRLLNRYDVEGLDQETFDKAVQLVLSEPQLDDVSAELPKQDGAYVFAVEFLPGQFDQPADSAAQCIQILTQGERPKVRSAKVYLLYGDLSEDEIAEIKKYVINPVESREASLDTYATLDVKYDIPTEVETLTGFIDAPNEELDAFRQEKGLAMDLDDLEFCRDYFKSEHRDPSITEIRMIDTYWSDHCRHTTFLTTIDQVDFAD
;
A
#
# COMPACT_ATOMS: atom_id res chain seq x y z
N MET A 1 -17.28 -19.98 2.34
CA MET A 1 -17.85 -18.94 1.42
C MET A 1 -17.39 -17.60 1.91
N VAL A 2 -17.02 -16.70 1.02
CA VAL A 2 -16.64 -15.31 1.38
C VAL A 2 -17.85 -14.42 1.14
N ASN A 3 -18.26 -13.70 2.18
CA ASN A 3 -19.29 -12.68 2.12
C ASN A 3 -18.63 -11.31 2.00
N ARG A 4 -19.14 -10.44 1.10
CA ARG A 4 -18.61 -9.10 0.87
C ARG A 4 -19.64 -8.04 1.21
N ILE A 5 -19.16 -6.94 1.79
CA ILE A 5 -19.97 -5.76 2.07
C ILE A 5 -19.19 -4.49 1.75
N TYR A 6 -19.88 -3.47 1.27
CA TYR A 6 -19.38 -2.12 1.07
C TYR A 6 -20.08 -1.18 2.04
N VAL A 7 -19.32 -0.36 2.71
CA VAL A 7 -19.78 0.57 3.73
C VAL A 7 -19.32 1.97 3.36
N GLU A 8 -20.26 2.88 3.18
CA GLU A 8 -20.00 4.27 2.81
C GLU A 8 -20.61 5.21 3.84
N LYS A 9 -19.94 6.27 4.21
CA LYS A 9 -20.54 7.31 5.04
C LYS A 9 -21.72 7.98 4.31
N LYS A 10 -22.83 8.24 5.02
CA LYS A 10 -23.99 8.94 4.47
C LYS A 10 -23.62 10.29 3.91
N GLN A 11 -24.40 10.74 2.95
CA GLN A 11 -24.25 12.08 2.37
C GLN A 11 -24.24 13.15 3.47
N GLY A 12 -23.25 14.03 3.45
CA GLY A 12 -23.02 15.04 4.52
C GLY A 12 -22.00 14.60 5.58
N LEU A 13 -21.64 13.30 5.67
CA LEU A 13 -20.62 12.77 6.58
C LEU A 13 -19.37 12.28 5.84
N ARG A 14 -19.27 12.48 4.52
CA ARG A 14 -18.17 12.02 3.66
C ARG A 14 -16.95 12.94 3.72
N HIS A 15 -16.51 13.32 4.93
CA HIS A 15 -15.41 14.27 5.12
C HIS A 15 -14.08 13.78 4.53
N GLU A 16 -13.78 12.49 4.66
CA GLU A 16 -12.57 11.90 4.07
C GLU A 16 -12.57 12.00 2.53
N ALA A 17 -13.68 11.66 1.89
CA ALA A 17 -13.82 11.78 0.44
C ALA A 17 -13.74 13.25 -0.03
N GLN A 18 -14.32 14.18 0.73
CA GLN A 18 -14.25 15.61 0.44
C GLN A 18 -12.82 16.14 0.60
N GLY A 19 -12.10 15.70 1.64
CA GLY A 19 -10.69 16.03 1.84
C GLY A 19 -9.83 15.52 0.68
N LEU A 20 -9.97 14.27 0.31
CA LEU A 20 -9.25 13.69 -0.83
C LEU A 20 -9.56 14.42 -2.14
N ARG A 21 -10.84 14.74 -2.39
CA ARG A 21 -11.22 15.55 -3.56
C ARG A 21 -10.52 16.90 -3.55
N HIS A 22 -10.43 17.54 -2.37
CA HIS A 22 -9.72 18.81 -2.22
C HIS A 22 -8.25 18.67 -2.57
N ASP A 23 -7.58 17.67 -2.02
CA ASP A 23 -6.14 17.42 -2.23
C ASP A 23 -5.83 17.13 -3.70
N ILE A 24 -6.60 16.26 -4.34
CA ILE A 24 -6.42 15.96 -5.76
C ILE A 24 -6.56 17.23 -6.62
N ARG A 25 -7.52 18.09 -6.32
CA ARG A 25 -7.75 19.32 -7.10
C ARG A 25 -6.75 20.43 -6.85
N HIS A 26 -6.15 20.51 -5.65
CA HIS A 26 -5.31 21.62 -5.22
C HIS A 26 -3.83 21.25 -5.10
N ILE A 27 -3.50 20.01 -4.77
CA ILE A 27 -2.13 19.52 -4.67
C ILE A 27 -1.71 18.90 -6.01
N LEU A 28 -2.49 17.96 -6.56
CA LEU A 28 -2.21 17.34 -7.86
C LEU A 28 -2.66 18.20 -9.04
N LEU A 29 -3.39 19.28 -8.79
CA LEU A 29 -3.92 20.21 -9.80
C LEU A 29 -4.88 19.58 -10.83
N ILE A 30 -5.44 18.41 -10.56
CA ILE A 30 -6.38 17.69 -11.42
C ILE A 30 -7.78 18.31 -11.26
N LYS A 31 -8.08 19.33 -12.03
CA LYS A 31 -9.31 20.13 -11.89
C LYS A 31 -10.54 19.46 -12.49
N ASN A 32 -10.35 18.51 -13.40
CA ASN A 32 -11.43 17.76 -14.05
C ASN A 32 -12.14 16.78 -13.12
N LEU A 33 -11.55 16.45 -11.97
CA LEU A 33 -12.19 15.65 -10.93
C LEU A 33 -13.39 16.44 -10.36
N THR A 34 -14.60 15.91 -10.52
CA THR A 34 -15.83 16.55 -10.07
C THR A 34 -16.28 16.09 -8.69
N ASP A 35 -16.17 14.79 -8.42
CA ASP A 35 -16.52 14.19 -7.12
C ASP A 35 -15.69 12.97 -6.80
N VAL A 36 -15.66 12.58 -5.52
CA VAL A 36 -15.03 11.37 -5.01
C VAL A 36 -15.97 10.69 -4.02
N ARG A 37 -16.10 9.37 -4.15
CA ARG A 37 -16.73 8.55 -3.12
C ARG A 37 -15.71 7.53 -2.61
N LEU A 38 -15.73 7.29 -1.31
CA LEU A 38 -14.89 6.32 -0.63
C LEU A 38 -15.77 5.30 0.09
N LEU A 39 -15.52 4.03 -0.17
CA LEU A 39 -16.21 2.94 0.49
C LEU A 39 -15.20 2.05 1.20
N ASN A 40 -15.49 1.64 2.42
CA ASN A 40 -14.78 0.56 3.07
C ASN A 40 -15.37 -0.76 2.61
N ARG A 41 -14.56 -1.65 2.07
CA ARG A 41 -14.94 -3.00 1.69
C ARG A 41 -14.45 -3.96 2.77
N TYR A 42 -15.33 -4.84 3.20
CA TYR A 42 -14.99 -5.98 4.04
C TYR A 42 -15.34 -7.27 3.34
N ASP A 43 -14.36 -8.16 3.24
CA ASP A 43 -14.52 -9.54 2.82
C ASP A 43 -14.40 -10.41 4.07
N VAL A 44 -15.41 -11.23 4.34
CA VAL A 44 -15.49 -12.05 5.58
C VAL A 44 -15.70 -13.51 5.21
N GLU A 45 -14.86 -14.40 5.70
CA GLU A 45 -14.97 -15.84 5.52
C GLU A 45 -15.13 -16.56 6.86
N GLY A 46 -15.97 -17.60 6.89
CA GLY A 46 -16.17 -18.44 8.09
C GLY A 46 -17.42 -18.10 8.88
N LEU A 47 -18.35 -17.32 8.32
CA LEU A 47 -19.65 -17.02 8.94
C LEU A 47 -20.79 -17.58 8.10
N ASP A 48 -21.86 -18.00 8.78
CA ASP A 48 -23.17 -18.19 8.14
C ASP A 48 -23.84 -16.84 7.86
N GLN A 49 -24.89 -16.83 7.06
CA GLN A 49 -25.55 -15.61 6.61
C GLN A 49 -26.18 -14.82 7.76
N GLU A 50 -26.81 -15.49 8.71
CA GLU A 50 -27.46 -14.82 9.87
C GLU A 50 -26.43 -14.10 10.75
N THR A 51 -25.31 -14.76 11.02
CA THR A 51 -24.20 -14.20 11.79
C THR A 51 -23.53 -13.05 11.03
N PHE A 52 -23.36 -13.19 9.69
CA PHE A 52 -22.82 -12.13 8.86
C PHE A 52 -23.71 -10.89 8.87
N ASP A 53 -25.03 -11.04 8.73
CA ASP A 53 -25.98 -9.92 8.76
C ASP A 53 -25.97 -9.18 10.11
N LYS A 54 -25.83 -9.91 11.21
CA LYS A 54 -25.62 -9.31 12.55
C LYS A 54 -24.29 -8.56 12.64
N ALA A 55 -23.21 -9.15 12.10
CA ALA A 55 -21.89 -8.52 12.09
C ALA A 55 -21.88 -7.24 11.26
N VAL A 56 -22.60 -7.20 10.13
CA VAL A 56 -22.74 -6.00 9.32
C VAL A 56 -23.33 -4.85 10.14
N GLN A 57 -24.39 -5.10 10.92
CA GLN A 57 -25.10 -4.07 11.68
C GLN A 57 -24.37 -3.60 12.93
N LEU A 58 -23.62 -4.50 13.59
CA LEU A 58 -23.08 -4.27 14.94
C LEU A 58 -21.56 -4.03 14.95
N VAL A 59 -20.85 -4.45 13.90
CA VAL A 59 -19.39 -4.42 13.83
C VAL A 59 -18.87 -3.68 12.61
N LEU A 60 -19.39 -4.02 11.41
CA LEU A 60 -18.82 -3.53 10.13
C LEU A 60 -19.39 -2.18 9.71
N SER A 61 -20.50 -1.73 10.31
CA SER A 61 -21.11 -0.44 9.99
C SER A 61 -21.77 0.19 11.22
N GLU A 62 -22.02 1.48 11.12
CA GLU A 62 -22.83 2.26 12.05
C GLU A 62 -24.10 2.71 11.32
N PRO A 63 -25.27 2.06 11.53
CA PRO A 63 -26.48 2.29 10.74
C PRO A 63 -26.97 3.75 10.72
N GLN A 64 -26.60 4.55 11.72
CA GLN A 64 -26.93 5.98 11.80
C GLN A 64 -26.05 6.82 10.87
N LEU A 65 -24.80 6.39 10.62
CA LEU A 65 -23.77 7.14 9.91
C LEU A 65 -23.45 6.57 8.53
N ASP A 66 -23.76 5.28 8.31
CA ASP A 66 -23.32 4.53 7.15
C ASP A 66 -24.49 4.05 6.28
N ASP A 67 -24.25 4.02 4.99
CA ASP A 67 -25.01 3.28 3.99
C ASP A 67 -24.24 2.00 3.65
N VAL A 68 -24.96 0.86 3.58
CA VAL A 68 -24.39 -0.47 3.40
C VAL A 68 -24.91 -1.12 2.13
N SER A 69 -24.06 -1.77 1.37
CA SER A 69 -24.44 -2.49 0.15
C SER A 69 -23.66 -3.79 0.01
N ALA A 70 -24.34 -4.89 -0.35
CA ALA A 70 -23.71 -6.17 -0.67
C ALA A 70 -23.00 -6.16 -2.03
N GLU A 71 -23.42 -5.27 -2.91
CA GLU A 71 -22.84 -5.08 -4.23
C GLU A 71 -22.18 -3.70 -4.31
N LEU A 72 -21.19 -3.58 -5.20
CA LEU A 72 -20.60 -2.28 -5.49
C LEU A 72 -21.69 -1.32 -5.99
N PRO A 73 -21.92 -0.19 -5.31
CA PRO A 73 -22.95 0.79 -5.71
C PRO A 73 -22.79 1.22 -7.17
N LYS A 74 -23.88 1.66 -7.78
CA LYS A 74 -23.86 2.16 -9.16
C LYS A 74 -22.75 3.19 -9.35
N GLN A 75 -22.00 2.99 -10.41
CA GLN A 75 -20.77 3.75 -10.67
C GLN A 75 -21.02 5.03 -11.46
N ASP A 76 -22.15 5.12 -12.19
CA ASP A 76 -22.61 6.28 -12.96
C ASP A 76 -21.49 7.01 -13.75
N GLY A 77 -20.63 6.21 -14.42
CA GLY A 77 -19.48 6.70 -15.18
C GLY A 77 -18.23 7.03 -14.35
N ALA A 78 -18.17 6.63 -13.08
CA ALA A 78 -16.97 6.77 -12.27
C ALA A 78 -15.87 5.80 -12.71
N TYR A 79 -14.62 6.25 -12.61
CA TYR A 79 -13.49 5.34 -12.58
C TYR A 79 -13.38 4.70 -11.18
N VAL A 80 -13.25 3.37 -11.13
CA VAL A 80 -13.26 2.64 -9.86
C VAL A 80 -12.00 1.81 -9.71
N PHE A 81 -11.38 1.90 -8.54
CA PHE A 81 -10.30 1.00 -8.11
C PHE A 81 -10.38 0.77 -6.61
N ALA A 82 -9.71 -0.25 -6.13
CA ALA A 82 -9.63 -0.56 -4.71
C ALA A 82 -8.18 -0.64 -4.26
N VAL A 83 -7.94 -0.37 -2.99
CA VAL A 83 -6.62 -0.45 -2.34
C VAL A 83 -6.73 -1.34 -1.12
N GLU A 84 -5.83 -2.32 -1.01
CA GLU A 84 -5.72 -3.24 0.12
C GLU A 84 -4.31 -3.22 0.70
N PHE A 85 -4.15 -3.70 1.93
CA PHE A 85 -2.83 -3.89 2.52
C PHE A 85 -2.04 -4.98 1.79
N LEU A 86 -0.72 -4.78 1.70
CA LEU A 86 0.17 -5.80 1.16
C LEU A 86 0.11 -7.07 2.02
N PRO A 87 0.33 -8.25 1.41
CA PRO A 87 0.53 -9.48 2.16
C PRO A 87 1.65 -9.31 3.20
N GLY A 88 1.36 -9.67 4.46
CA GLY A 88 2.29 -9.50 5.58
C GLY A 88 2.18 -8.16 6.32
N GLN A 89 1.50 -7.18 5.76
CA GLN A 89 1.15 -5.95 6.47
C GLN A 89 -0.05 -6.18 7.40
N PHE A 90 -0.09 -5.41 8.49
CA PHE A 90 -1.17 -5.50 9.47
C PHE A 90 -2.40 -4.72 9.02
N ASP A 91 -3.45 -5.47 8.64
CA ASP A 91 -4.76 -4.92 8.30
C ASP A 91 -5.55 -4.66 9.59
N GLN A 92 -5.32 -3.49 10.20
CA GLN A 92 -5.93 -3.13 11.48
C GLN A 92 -7.47 -3.09 11.44
N PRO A 93 -8.15 -2.53 10.42
CA PRO A 93 -9.60 -2.60 10.31
C PRO A 93 -10.14 -4.03 10.26
N ALA A 94 -9.50 -4.91 9.49
CA ALA A 94 -9.89 -6.32 9.39
C ALA A 94 -9.65 -7.08 10.68
N ASP A 95 -8.51 -6.85 11.34
CA ASP A 95 -8.18 -7.46 12.62
C ASP A 95 -9.18 -7.06 13.70
N SER A 96 -9.49 -5.78 13.83
CA SER A 96 -10.49 -5.25 14.77
C SER A 96 -11.88 -5.83 14.50
N ALA A 97 -12.29 -5.89 13.23
CA ALA A 97 -13.56 -6.48 12.83
C ALA A 97 -13.63 -7.97 13.20
N ALA A 98 -12.58 -8.75 12.91
CA ALA A 98 -12.50 -10.16 13.24
C ALA A 98 -12.60 -10.40 14.77
N GLN A 99 -11.94 -9.58 15.58
CA GLN A 99 -12.02 -9.65 17.05
C GLN A 99 -13.43 -9.33 17.54
N CYS A 100 -14.04 -8.24 17.07
CA CYS A 100 -15.40 -7.87 17.46
C CYS A 100 -16.42 -8.94 17.07
N ILE A 101 -16.29 -9.54 15.89
CA ILE A 101 -17.16 -10.64 15.45
C ILE A 101 -16.94 -11.87 16.35
N GLN A 102 -15.72 -12.21 16.70
CA GLN A 102 -15.43 -13.31 17.63
C GLN A 102 -16.08 -13.08 19.01
N ILE A 103 -16.02 -11.86 19.54
CA ILE A 103 -16.68 -11.50 20.81
C ILE A 103 -18.20 -11.60 20.69
N LEU A 104 -18.76 -11.13 19.57
CA LEU A 104 -20.20 -11.18 19.31
C LEU A 104 -20.74 -12.61 19.22
N THR A 105 -19.99 -13.50 18.59
CA THR A 105 -20.40 -14.88 18.34
C THR A 105 -20.00 -15.85 19.46
N GLN A 106 -19.00 -15.49 20.26
CA GLN A 106 -18.30 -16.37 21.21
C GLN A 106 -17.76 -17.66 20.56
N GLY A 107 -17.51 -17.61 19.25
CA GLY A 107 -17.07 -18.72 18.41
C GLY A 107 -15.65 -18.57 17.91
N GLU A 108 -15.36 -19.25 16.80
CA GLU A 108 -14.08 -19.12 16.12
C GLU A 108 -13.93 -17.73 15.49
N ARG A 109 -12.68 -17.25 15.44
CA ARG A 109 -12.37 -15.96 14.82
C ARG A 109 -12.50 -16.09 13.30
N PRO A 110 -13.36 -15.30 12.64
CA PRO A 110 -13.50 -15.33 11.21
C PRO A 110 -12.25 -14.73 10.54
N LYS A 111 -12.03 -15.11 9.27
CA LYS A 111 -11.05 -14.40 8.44
C LYS A 111 -11.72 -13.16 7.87
N VAL A 112 -11.07 -12.03 8.03
CA VAL A 112 -11.54 -10.76 7.50
C VAL A 112 -10.42 -10.10 6.70
N ARG A 113 -10.78 -9.43 5.61
CA ARG A 113 -9.91 -8.58 4.81
C ARG A 113 -10.60 -7.26 4.58
N SER A 114 -9.86 -6.17 4.69
CA SER A 114 -10.38 -4.86 4.34
C SER A 114 -9.75 -4.32 3.06
N ALA A 115 -10.49 -3.45 2.39
CA ALA A 115 -9.98 -2.63 1.31
C ALA A 115 -10.75 -1.31 1.27
N LYS A 116 -10.11 -0.27 0.78
CA LYS A 116 -10.78 1.00 0.49
C LYS A 116 -11.06 1.09 -1.00
N VAL A 117 -12.31 1.35 -1.38
CA VAL A 117 -12.74 1.49 -2.76
C VAL A 117 -12.94 2.95 -3.08
N TYR A 118 -12.33 3.39 -4.17
CA TYR A 118 -12.34 4.75 -4.67
C TYR A 118 -13.21 4.83 -5.92
N LEU A 119 -14.19 5.72 -5.93
CA LEU A 119 -14.97 6.07 -7.12
C LEU A 119 -14.63 7.52 -7.46
N LEU A 120 -14.00 7.71 -8.60
CA LEU A 120 -13.58 9.02 -9.11
C LEU A 120 -14.52 9.44 -10.22
N TYR A 121 -15.12 10.63 -10.09
CA TYR A 121 -16.04 11.21 -11.08
C TYR A 121 -15.37 12.37 -11.77
N GLY A 122 -15.55 12.48 -13.08
CA GLY A 122 -15.02 13.54 -13.92
C GLY A 122 -14.47 13.01 -15.24
N ASP A 123 -14.06 13.92 -16.09
CA ASP A 123 -13.37 13.61 -17.35
C ASP A 123 -11.87 13.50 -17.09
N LEU A 124 -11.46 12.32 -16.62
CA LEU A 124 -10.08 12.04 -16.18
C LEU A 124 -9.34 11.24 -17.25
N SER A 125 -8.14 11.68 -17.58
CA SER A 125 -7.23 10.92 -18.43
C SER A 125 -6.60 9.74 -17.67
N GLU A 126 -6.02 8.78 -18.40
CA GLU A 126 -5.30 7.64 -17.81
C GLU A 126 -4.09 8.11 -16.98
N ASP A 127 -3.39 9.15 -17.41
CA ASP A 127 -2.26 9.73 -16.68
C ASP A 127 -2.71 10.38 -15.37
N GLU A 128 -3.82 11.14 -15.38
CA GLU A 128 -4.40 11.72 -14.17
C GLU A 128 -4.84 10.63 -13.17
N ILE A 129 -5.42 9.55 -13.67
CA ILE A 129 -5.79 8.39 -12.83
C ILE A 129 -4.55 7.73 -12.23
N ALA A 130 -3.48 7.57 -13.02
CA ALA A 130 -2.22 7.00 -12.54
C ALA A 130 -1.58 7.88 -11.44
N GLU A 131 -1.64 9.20 -11.60
CA GLU A 131 -1.16 10.16 -10.60
C GLU A 131 -1.98 10.10 -9.30
N ILE A 132 -3.31 10.00 -9.40
CA ILE A 132 -4.18 9.82 -8.24
C ILE A 132 -3.85 8.50 -7.53
N LYS A 133 -3.72 7.40 -8.26
CA LYS A 133 -3.32 6.10 -7.69
C LYS A 133 -1.98 6.19 -6.95
N LYS A 134 -0.98 6.83 -7.56
CA LYS A 134 0.33 7.06 -6.95
C LYS A 134 0.24 7.89 -5.66
N TYR A 135 -0.70 8.82 -5.58
CA TYR A 135 -0.93 9.64 -4.39
C TYR A 135 -1.57 8.87 -3.24
N VAL A 136 -2.53 7.98 -3.54
CA VAL A 136 -3.31 7.27 -2.50
C VAL A 136 -2.75 5.88 -2.15
N ILE A 137 -1.92 5.27 -2.99
CA ILE A 137 -1.32 3.96 -2.75
C ILE A 137 0.10 4.15 -2.22
N ASN A 138 0.30 3.83 -0.96
CA ASN A 138 1.65 3.74 -0.40
C ASN A 138 2.24 2.35 -0.74
N PRO A 139 3.23 2.24 -1.64
CA PRO A 139 3.76 0.96 -2.10
C PRO A 139 4.49 0.16 -1.02
N VAL A 140 4.78 0.78 0.14
CA VAL A 140 5.42 0.10 1.29
C VAL A 140 4.41 -0.72 2.08
N GLU A 141 3.13 -0.32 2.10
CA GLU A 141 2.11 -0.96 2.92
C GLU A 141 0.88 -1.43 2.16
N SER A 142 0.65 -0.90 0.94
CA SER A 142 -0.59 -1.15 0.21
C SER A 142 -0.36 -1.34 -1.29
N ARG A 143 -1.38 -1.90 -1.94
CA ARG A 143 -1.41 -2.13 -3.38
C ARG A 143 -2.82 -1.99 -3.92
N GLU A 144 -2.95 -1.91 -5.25
CA GLU A 144 -4.25 -2.03 -5.90
C GLU A 144 -4.84 -3.44 -5.69
N ALA A 145 -6.11 -3.50 -5.31
CA ALA A 145 -6.84 -4.72 -5.05
C ALA A 145 -7.76 -5.07 -6.22
N SER A 146 -7.98 -6.36 -6.47
CA SER A 146 -9.04 -6.79 -7.38
C SER A 146 -10.43 -6.38 -6.88
N LEU A 147 -11.29 -5.97 -7.80
CA LEU A 147 -12.70 -5.74 -7.51
C LEU A 147 -13.52 -7.04 -7.51
N ASP A 148 -12.97 -8.14 -8.03
CA ASP A 148 -13.64 -9.45 -8.04
C ASP A 148 -13.80 -10.01 -6.62
N THR A 149 -14.83 -10.84 -6.44
CA THR A 149 -15.02 -11.56 -5.17
C THR A 149 -14.03 -12.70 -5.04
N TYR A 150 -13.51 -12.87 -3.83
CA TYR A 150 -12.58 -13.96 -3.52
C TYR A 150 -13.32 -15.27 -3.28
N ALA A 151 -12.79 -16.37 -3.80
CA ALA A 151 -13.29 -17.71 -3.46
C ALA A 151 -12.93 -18.12 -2.02
N THR A 152 -11.78 -17.66 -1.53
CA THR A 152 -11.29 -17.82 -0.16
C THR A 152 -10.38 -16.65 0.20
N LEU A 153 -10.29 -16.35 1.47
CA LEU A 153 -9.34 -15.36 2.02
C LEU A 153 -8.00 -15.97 2.42
N ASP A 154 -7.83 -17.29 2.22
CA ASP A 154 -6.53 -17.94 2.42
C ASP A 154 -5.54 -17.43 1.37
N VAL A 155 -4.46 -16.83 1.85
CA VAL A 155 -3.35 -16.42 1.00
C VAL A 155 -2.27 -17.49 1.06
N LYS A 156 -1.98 -18.08 -0.08
CA LYS A 156 -0.76 -18.89 -0.21
C LYS A 156 0.39 -17.93 -0.51
N TYR A 157 1.31 -17.86 0.41
CA TYR A 157 2.57 -17.14 0.20
C TYR A 157 3.59 -18.12 -0.40
N ASP A 158 4.25 -17.65 -1.43
CA ASP A 158 5.51 -18.28 -1.87
C ASP A 158 6.58 -17.78 -0.90
N ILE A 159 6.89 -18.61 0.09
CA ILE A 159 7.89 -18.28 1.12
C ILE A 159 9.25 -18.61 0.52
N PRO A 160 10.11 -17.61 0.25
CA PRO A 160 11.46 -17.89 -0.24
C PRO A 160 12.21 -18.72 0.79
N THR A 161 12.76 -19.84 0.35
CA THR A 161 13.54 -20.77 1.18
C THR A 161 15.03 -20.49 1.12
N GLU A 162 15.45 -19.67 0.16
CA GLU A 162 16.85 -19.30 -0.07
C GLU A 162 16.98 -17.79 -0.19
N VAL A 163 18.14 -17.27 0.20
CA VAL A 163 18.47 -15.85 0.05
C VAL A 163 19.20 -15.68 -1.28
N GLU A 164 18.73 -14.73 -2.10
CA GLU A 164 19.35 -14.40 -3.38
C GLU A 164 20.78 -13.90 -3.18
N THR A 165 21.73 -14.50 -3.92
CA THR A 165 23.09 -14.00 -4.07
C THR A 165 23.16 -13.13 -5.31
N LEU A 166 23.73 -11.94 -5.18
CA LEU A 166 23.85 -10.97 -6.27
C LEU A 166 25.05 -11.32 -7.18
N THR A 167 24.87 -12.38 -7.97
CA THR A 167 25.93 -12.92 -8.81
C THR A 167 26.49 -11.87 -9.76
N GLY A 168 27.81 -11.66 -9.73
CA GLY A 168 28.52 -10.69 -10.56
C GLY A 168 28.61 -9.29 -9.94
N PHE A 169 28.08 -9.08 -8.75
CA PHE A 169 28.12 -7.76 -8.08
C PHE A 169 29.53 -7.21 -7.91
N ILE A 170 30.50 -8.06 -7.55
CA ILE A 170 31.89 -7.64 -7.32
C ILE A 170 32.61 -7.18 -8.60
N ASP A 171 32.10 -7.53 -9.77
CA ASP A 171 32.67 -7.15 -11.07
C ASP A 171 31.75 -6.17 -11.85
N ALA A 172 30.63 -5.77 -11.24
CA ALA A 172 29.67 -4.87 -11.88
C ALA A 172 30.27 -3.50 -12.15
N PRO A 173 30.09 -2.93 -13.35
CA PRO A 173 30.48 -1.56 -13.66
C PRO A 173 29.56 -0.57 -12.95
N ASN A 174 30.00 0.67 -12.82
CA ASN A 174 29.29 1.72 -12.07
C ASN A 174 27.87 1.98 -12.59
N GLU A 175 27.66 1.88 -13.91
CA GLU A 175 26.34 2.05 -14.52
C GLU A 175 25.35 0.97 -14.07
N GLU A 176 25.81 -0.27 -13.90
CA GLU A 176 24.98 -1.38 -13.40
C GLU A 176 24.69 -1.23 -11.89
N LEU A 177 25.67 -0.75 -11.12
CA LEU A 177 25.46 -0.45 -9.69
C LEU A 177 24.47 0.67 -9.49
N ASP A 178 24.50 1.74 -10.28
CA ASP A 178 23.55 2.83 -10.20
C ASP A 178 22.14 2.38 -10.62
N ALA A 179 22.02 1.59 -11.68
CA ALA A 179 20.75 0.99 -12.08
C ALA A 179 20.16 0.08 -10.97
N PHE A 180 21.00 -0.76 -10.36
CA PHE A 180 20.61 -1.61 -9.22
C PHE A 180 20.15 -0.77 -8.03
N ARG A 181 20.88 0.30 -7.70
CA ARG A 181 20.51 1.25 -6.64
C ARG A 181 19.12 1.83 -6.86
N GLN A 182 18.86 2.30 -8.07
CA GLN A 182 17.56 2.89 -8.44
C GLN A 182 16.43 1.85 -8.43
N GLU A 183 16.66 0.65 -9.00
CA GLU A 183 15.69 -0.44 -9.03
C GLU A 183 15.29 -0.89 -7.61
N LYS A 184 16.28 -1.05 -6.74
CA LYS A 184 16.05 -1.52 -5.37
C LYS A 184 15.65 -0.39 -4.40
N GLY A 185 15.71 0.87 -4.82
CA GLY A 185 15.37 2.05 -4.00
C GLY A 185 16.29 2.16 -2.78
N LEU A 186 17.60 1.99 -2.98
CA LEU A 186 18.57 2.04 -1.88
C LEU A 186 18.79 3.48 -1.40
N ALA A 187 19.02 3.64 -0.11
CA ALA A 187 19.39 4.90 0.52
C ALA A 187 20.87 5.26 0.28
N MET A 188 21.72 4.26 0.06
CA MET A 188 23.12 4.44 -0.33
C MET A 188 23.23 5.19 -1.64
N ASP A 189 24.24 6.03 -1.78
CA ASP A 189 24.64 6.62 -3.05
C ASP A 189 25.55 5.67 -3.88
N LEU A 190 26.01 6.12 -5.04
CA LEU A 190 26.84 5.28 -5.91
C LEU A 190 28.21 5.01 -5.28
N ASP A 191 28.83 6.01 -4.65
CA ASP A 191 30.13 5.89 -4.01
C ASP A 191 30.09 4.88 -2.86
N ASP A 192 28.98 4.85 -2.10
CA ASP A 192 28.73 3.88 -1.04
C ASP A 192 28.65 2.45 -1.60
N LEU A 193 27.95 2.27 -2.75
CA LEU A 193 27.85 0.96 -3.41
C LEU A 193 29.20 0.52 -4.02
N GLU A 194 29.98 1.43 -4.57
CA GLU A 194 31.34 1.14 -5.02
C GLU A 194 32.21 0.66 -3.87
N PHE A 195 32.11 1.32 -2.72
CA PHE A 195 32.80 0.86 -1.51
C PHE A 195 32.36 -0.55 -1.10
N CYS A 196 31.06 -0.84 -1.13
CA CYS A 196 30.54 -2.17 -0.86
C CYS A 196 31.06 -3.20 -1.87
N ARG A 197 31.04 -2.90 -3.16
CA ARG A 197 31.62 -3.76 -4.21
C ARG A 197 33.07 -4.09 -3.92
N ASP A 198 33.88 -3.08 -3.62
CA ASP A 198 35.33 -3.25 -3.38
C ASP A 198 35.57 -4.08 -2.09
N TYR A 199 34.74 -3.89 -1.07
CA TYR A 199 34.78 -4.71 0.13
C TYR A 199 34.50 -6.19 -0.19
N PHE A 200 33.38 -6.50 -0.86
CA PHE A 200 33.02 -7.88 -1.20
C PHE A 200 34.02 -8.50 -2.21
N LYS A 201 34.63 -7.68 -3.07
CA LYS A 201 35.74 -8.11 -3.94
C LYS A 201 36.95 -8.54 -3.12
N SER A 202 37.28 -7.84 -2.04
CA SER A 202 38.35 -8.26 -1.11
C SER A 202 38.04 -9.54 -0.36
N GLU A 203 36.74 -9.81 -0.13
CA GLU A 203 36.25 -11.07 0.46
C GLU A 203 36.19 -12.23 -0.56
N HIS A 204 36.44 -11.96 -1.86
CA HIS A 204 36.36 -12.92 -2.97
C HIS A 204 35.00 -13.61 -3.09
N ARG A 205 33.91 -12.91 -2.83
CA ARG A 205 32.55 -13.43 -2.93
C ARG A 205 31.55 -12.33 -3.29
N ASP A 206 30.47 -12.71 -3.97
CA ASP A 206 29.33 -11.85 -4.15
C ASP A 206 28.50 -11.74 -2.86
N PRO A 207 27.91 -10.58 -2.55
CA PRO A 207 27.00 -10.44 -1.42
C PRO A 207 25.64 -11.09 -1.69
N SER A 208 24.94 -11.40 -0.62
CA SER A 208 23.50 -11.64 -0.70
C SER A 208 22.73 -10.33 -0.73
N ILE A 209 21.50 -10.37 -1.26
CA ILE A 209 20.59 -9.20 -1.21
C ILE A 209 20.34 -8.75 0.23
N THR A 210 20.30 -9.68 1.18
CA THR A 210 20.11 -9.36 2.60
C THR A 210 21.29 -8.56 3.16
N GLU A 211 22.54 -8.91 2.80
CA GLU A 211 23.71 -8.15 3.25
C GLU A 211 23.67 -6.72 2.73
N ILE A 212 23.39 -6.53 1.45
CA ILE A 212 23.25 -5.18 0.88
C ILE A 212 22.11 -4.40 1.55
N ARG A 213 20.93 -5.02 1.77
CA ARG A 213 19.81 -4.38 2.47
C ARG A 213 20.13 -4.02 3.92
N MET A 214 20.87 -4.86 4.62
CA MET A 214 21.33 -4.56 5.98
C MET A 214 22.27 -3.37 6.01
N ILE A 215 23.25 -3.34 5.10
CA ILE A 215 24.19 -2.21 5.00
C ILE A 215 23.41 -0.94 4.65
N ASP A 216 22.53 -0.99 3.68
CA ASP A 216 21.67 0.13 3.27
C ASP A 216 20.83 0.69 4.42
N THR A 217 20.33 -0.18 5.30
CA THR A 217 19.59 0.23 6.50
C THR A 217 20.45 1.09 7.43
N TYR A 218 21.74 0.78 7.57
CA TYR A 218 22.66 1.60 8.35
C TYR A 218 23.04 2.90 7.66
N TRP A 219 22.98 2.98 6.33
CA TRP A 219 23.15 4.20 5.52
C TRP A 219 21.88 5.04 5.41
N SER A 220 20.72 4.54 5.89
CA SER A 220 19.47 5.29 5.91
C SER A 220 19.56 6.53 6.81
N ASP A 221 18.60 7.43 6.70
CA ASP A 221 18.57 8.72 7.41
C ASP A 221 18.71 8.61 8.94
N HIS A 222 18.40 7.46 9.52
CA HIS A 222 18.58 7.23 10.96
C HIS A 222 20.04 7.22 11.40
N CYS A 223 20.97 6.89 10.50
CA CYS A 223 22.38 6.70 10.77
C CYS A 223 23.30 7.52 9.85
N ARG A 224 22.77 8.44 9.06
CA ARG A 224 23.54 9.28 8.13
C ARG A 224 24.43 10.31 8.84
N HIS A 225 25.48 9.82 9.49
CA HIS A 225 26.47 10.68 10.11
C HIS A 225 27.33 11.43 9.09
N THR A 226 27.50 10.91 7.88
CA THR A 226 28.26 11.53 6.79
C THR A 226 27.69 12.88 6.35
N THR A 227 26.37 13.02 6.35
CA THR A 227 25.68 14.27 5.99
C THR A 227 26.06 15.43 6.93
N PHE A 228 26.28 15.16 8.21
CA PHE A 228 26.68 16.17 9.20
C PHE A 228 28.13 16.60 9.09
N LEU A 229 28.96 15.83 8.39
CA LEU A 229 30.37 16.13 8.15
C LEU A 229 30.59 16.77 6.76
N THR A 230 29.54 16.94 5.97
CA THR A 230 29.61 17.55 4.66
C THR A 230 29.96 19.02 4.76
N THR A 231 31.02 19.44 4.03
CA THR A 231 31.39 20.84 3.86
C THR A 231 30.84 21.33 2.53
N ILE A 232 30.09 22.42 2.53
CA ILE A 232 29.60 23.05 1.33
C ILE A 232 30.66 24.06 0.86
N ASP A 233 31.33 23.75 -0.23
CA ASP A 233 32.40 24.61 -0.78
C ASP A 233 31.85 25.72 -1.65
N GLN A 234 30.73 25.49 -2.35
CA GLN A 234 30.13 26.47 -3.26
C GLN A 234 28.61 26.28 -3.32
N VAL A 235 27.90 27.39 -3.42
CA VAL A 235 26.45 27.43 -3.62
C VAL A 235 26.15 28.34 -4.82
N ASP A 236 25.56 27.77 -5.87
CA ASP A 236 25.11 28.52 -7.03
C ASP A 236 23.57 28.62 -6.99
N PHE A 237 23.06 29.84 -7.14
CA PHE A 237 21.62 30.09 -7.25
C PHE A 237 21.28 30.20 -8.74
N ALA A 238 20.36 29.33 -9.22
CA ALA A 238 19.79 29.47 -10.55
C ALA A 238 18.70 30.56 -10.49
N ASP A 239 18.82 31.56 -11.37
CA ASP A 239 17.82 32.63 -11.56
C ASP A 239 16.56 32.12 -12.26
#